data_d79159101eeae866a7b90248b364e57c
#
_entry.id   d79159101eeae866a7b90248b364e57c
#
_cell.length_a   1.000
_cell.length_b   1.000
_cell.length_c   1.000
_cell.angle_alpha   90.00
_cell.angle_beta   90.00
_cell.angle_gamma   90.00
#
_symmetry.space_group_name_H-M   'P 1'
#
loop_
_entity.id
_entity.type
_entity.pdbx_description
1 polymer ?
#
loop_
_entity_poly.entity_id
_entity_poly.type
_entity_poly.pdbx_seq_one_letter_code
_entity_poly.pdbx_strand_id
1 'polypeptide(L)' 'MDSLHIHKLKNGDQCKVIGGTHKGKSGIVQDLHTSKSGHITITVLQSNGARCKTLGKNVEKVQC' A
#
# COMPACT_ATOMS: atom_id res chain seq x y z
N MET A 1 21.62 5.78 2.84
CA MET A 1 21.12 5.84 2.59
C MET A 1 20.30 5.52 2.21
N ASP A 2 19.89 5.32 2.06
CA ASP A 2 19.08 5.09 1.59
C ASP A 2 18.17 5.34 1.59
N SER A 3 17.92 5.59 1.86
CA SER A 3 16.97 5.91 1.93
C SER A 3 16.22 6.25 1.15
N LEU A 4 16.36 6.36 0.65
CA LEU A 4 15.77 6.63 -0.23
C LEU A 4 14.87 5.89 -0.57
N HIS A 5 14.73 5.37 -0.29
CA HIS A 5 14.11 4.77 -0.73
C HIS A 5 13.18 4.26 -0.60
N ILE A 6 13.13 4.18 -0.60
CA ILE A 6 12.23 3.70 -1.28
C ILE A 6 11.45 2.77 -0.64
N HIS A 7 10.36 2.86 -0.68
CA HIS A 7 9.45 2.12 0.05
C HIS A 7 8.94 1.05 -0.81
N LYS A 8 9.60 -0.04 -0.87
CA LYS A 8 9.09 -1.15 -1.60
C LYS A 8 8.08 -1.84 -0.74
N LEU A 9 6.84 -1.74 -1.14
CA LEU A 9 5.77 -2.49 -0.49
C LEU A 9 5.82 -3.94 -0.93
N LYS A 10 5.46 -4.83 -0.03
CA LYS A 10 5.36 -6.25 -0.31
C LYS A 10 4.10 -6.78 0.33
N ASN A 11 3.59 -7.89 -0.19
CA ASN A 11 2.45 -8.54 0.44
C ASN A 11 2.81 -8.86 1.89
N GLY A 12 1.90 -8.51 2.78
CA GLY A 12 2.10 -8.73 4.20
C GLY A 12 2.64 -7.51 4.96
N ASP A 13 3.07 -6.46 4.25
CA ASP A 13 3.53 -5.26 4.91
C ASP A 13 2.37 -4.46 5.46
N GLN A 14 2.60 -3.80 6.58
CA GLN A 14 1.62 -2.84 7.08
C GLN A 14 1.72 -1.56 6.29
N CYS A 15 0.58 -0.97 6.00
CA CYS A 15 0.55 0.25 5.20
C CYS A 15 -0.59 1.16 5.62
N LYS A 16 -0.47 2.41 5.22
CA LYS A 16 -1.50 3.40 5.47
C LYS A 16 -1.74 4.15 4.18
N VAL A 17 -3.02 4.35 3.85
CA VAL A 17 -3.38 5.09 2.64
C VAL A 17 -3.28 6.58 2.95
N ILE A 18 -2.45 7.27 2.19
CA ILE A 18 -2.17 8.68 2.43
C ILE A 18 -2.75 9.59 1.36
N GLY A 19 -3.38 9.01 0.35
CA GLY A 19 -3.99 9.81 -0.70
C GLY A 19 -5.11 9.07 -1.39
N GLY A 20 -5.85 9.78 -2.23
CA GLY A 20 -6.94 9.19 -2.99
C GLY A 20 -8.21 9.04 -2.17
N THR A 21 -9.14 8.26 -2.72
CA THR A 21 -10.47 8.09 -2.13
C THR A 21 -10.42 7.41 -0.76
N HIS A 22 -9.44 6.53 -0.57
CA HIS A 22 -9.36 5.75 0.66
C HIS A 22 -8.39 6.33 1.69
N LYS A 23 -8.06 7.61 1.53
CA LYS A 23 -7.13 8.26 2.45
C LYS A 23 -7.56 8.07 3.90
N GLY A 24 -6.60 7.74 4.74
CA GLY A 24 -6.85 7.53 6.16
C GLY A 24 -7.05 6.08 6.56
N LYS A 25 -7.23 5.20 5.59
CA LYS A 25 -7.38 3.78 5.90
C LYS A 25 -6.02 3.14 6.05
N SER A 26 -5.97 2.07 6.80
CA SER A 26 -4.71 1.36 7.00
C SER A 26 -4.99 -0.13 7.09
N GLY A 27 -3.96 -0.92 6.86
CA GLY A 27 -4.09 -2.36 6.91
C GLY A 27 -2.85 -3.04 6.39
N ILE A 28 -3.05 -4.25 5.87
CA ILE A 28 -1.97 -5.09 5.37
C ILE A 28 -2.03 -5.14 3.85
N VAL A 29 -0.88 -5.01 3.22
CA VAL A 29 -0.79 -5.08 1.77
C VAL A 29 -1.07 -6.51 1.31
N GLN A 30 -1.96 -6.64 0.34
CA GLN A 30 -2.26 -7.91 -0.31
C GLN A 30 -2.38 -7.70 -1.80
N ASP A 31 -2.20 -8.77 -2.56
CA ASP A 31 -2.38 -8.75 -4.01
C ASP A 31 -1.63 -7.61 -4.70
N LEU A 32 -0.40 -7.40 -4.28
CA LEU A 32 0.42 -6.38 -4.91
C LEU A 32 0.65 -6.76 -6.36
N HIS A 33 0.40 -5.83 -7.24
CA HIS A 33 0.49 -6.06 -8.66
C HIS A 33 1.13 -4.87 -9.36
N THR A 34 2.08 -5.15 -10.23
CA THR A 34 2.73 -4.10 -11.00
C THR A 34 2.25 -4.20 -12.43
N SER A 35 1.70 -3.12 -12.96
CA SER A 35 1.24 -3.10 -14.35
C SER A 35 2.41 -2.92 -15.30
N LYS A 36 2.15 -3.13 -16.58
CA LYS A 36 3.18 -2.98 -17.60
C LYS A 36 3.72 -1.56 -17.66
N SER A 37 2.89 -0.59 -17.33
CA SER A 37 3.32 0.80 -17.35
C SER A 37 4.05 1.21 -16.08
N GLY A 38 4.26 0.30 -15.16
CA GLY A 38 5.01 0.59 -13.95
C GLY A 38 4.15 1.06 -12.79
N HIS A 39 2.85 1.08 -12.95
CA HIS A 39 1.97 1.44 -11.85
C HIS A 39 1.78 0.25 -10.93
N ILE A 40 1.83 0.50 -9.65
CA ILE A 40 1.65 -0.53 -8.65
C ILE A 40 0.26 -0.37 -8.05
N THR A 41 -0.49 -1.46 -8.00
CA THR A 41 -1.77 -1.50 -7.30
C THR A 41 -1.69 -2.51 -6.18
N ILE A 42 -2.38 -2.22 -5.11
CA ILE A 42 -2.40 -3.12 -3.96
C ILE A 42 -3.82 -3.18 -3.41
N THR A 43 -4.07 -4.22 -2.65
CA THR A 43 -5.27 -4.32 -1.83
C THR A 43 -4.86 -4.12 -0.39
N VAL A 44 -5.56 -3.24 0.30
CA VAL A 44 -5.32 -3.01 1.73
C VAL A 44 -6.37 -3.77 2.50
N LEU A 45 -5.92 -4.74 3.28
CA LEU A 45 -6.80 -5.51 4.14
C LEU A 45 -6.83 -4.86 5.51
N GLN A 46 -7.95 -4.26 5.84
CA GLN A 46 -8.11 -3.57 7.12
C GLN A 46 -8.38 -4.56 8.23
N SER A 47 -8.17 -4.11 9.46
CA SER A 47 -8.32 -4.98 10.63
C SER A 47 -9.76 -5.49 10.80
N ASN A 48 -10.72 -4.75 10.27
CA ASN A 48 -12.12 -5.19 10.35
C ASN A 48 -12.49 -6.15 9.23
N GLY A 49 -11.52 -6.56 8.41
CA GLY A 49 -11.77 -7.49 7.32
C GLY A 49 -12.13 -6.83 6.00
N ALA A 50 -12.31 -5.53 5.98
CA ALA A 50 -12.64 -4.83 4.74
C ALA A 50 -11.40 -4.71 3.86
N ARG A 51 -11.60 -4.81 2.56
CA ARG A 51 -10.51 -4.68 1.60
C ARG A 51 -10.73 -3.47 0.73
N CYS A 52 -9.67 -2.74 0.48
CA CYS A 52 -9.70 -1.57 -0.40
C CYS A 52 -8.59 -1.68 -1.41
N LYS A 53 -8.92 -1.48 -2.66
CA LYS A 53 -7.92 -1.51 -3.71
C LYS A 53 -7.49 -0.07 -4.01
N THR A 54 -6.19 0.15 -4.04
CA THR A 54 -5.68 1.50 -4.25
C THR A 54 -4.34 1.42 -4.97
N LEU A 55 -3.86 2.57 -5.40
CA LEU A 55 -2.56 2.65 -6.05
C LEU A 55 -1.46 2.64 -4.99
N GLY A 56 -0.36 1.98 -5.31
CA GLY A 56 0.77 1.94 -4.39
C GLY A 56 1.31 3.30 -4.05
N LYS A 57 1.26 4.25 -4.99
CA LYS A 57 1.76 5.59 -4.73
C LYS A 57 0.92 6.35 -3.70
N ASN A 58 -0.30 5.89 -3.46
CA ASN A 58 -1.17 6.51 -2.47
C ASN A 58 -1.03 5.89 -1.10
N VAL A 59 -0.06 5.03 -0.93
CA VAL A 59 0.10 4.25 0.29
C VAL A 59 1.51 4.41 0.81
N GLU A 60 1.63 4.47 2.11
CA GLU A 60 2.92 4.57 2.77
C GLU A 60 3.11 3.34 3.63
N LYS A 61 4.32 2.79 3.58
CA LYS A 61 4.65 1.66 4.42
C LYS A 61 4.78 2.12 5.86
N VAL A 62 4.11 1.42 6.75
CA VAL A 62 4.16 1.74 8.17
C VAL A 62 5.19 0.81 8.83
N GLN A 63 6.12 1.42 9.53
CA GLN A 63 7.09 0.66 10.28
C GLN A 63 6.82 0.80 11.75
N CYS A 64 6.93 -0.30 12.45
CA CYS A 64 6.75 -0.28 13.90
C CYS A 64 8.03 0.07 14.60
#